data_d8ea0051c7fe60a42e883eb97055f967
#
_entry.id   d8ea0051c7fe60a42e883eb97055f967
#
_cell.length_a   1.000
_cell.length_b   1.000
_cell.length_c   1.000
_cell.angle_alpha   90.00
_cell.angle_beta   90.00
_cell.angle_gamma   90.00
#
_symmetry.space_group_name_H-M   'P 1'
#
loop_
_entity.id
_entity.type
_entity.pdbx_description
1 polymer ?
#
loop_
_entity_poly.entity_id
_entity_poly.type
_entity_poly.pdbx_seq_one_letter_code
_entity_poly.pdbx_strand_id
1 'polypeptide(L)'
;MTPLSFPEFFQTATQKPSPYPYQCRLACGPGARLDQPDTLRRGTECRSQLIHIPTGLGKTAAVVLAWLWNRIHLQNPRWPRRLVYCLPMRTLVEQTRDAIEQWLDNLYHADVPALQAAGAELEWLVRHSPVVLMGGEDSDSDKKDWDIYPEKPCILIGTQDMLLSRALNRGYGMSRYRWPMHFALLNNDCLWVLDEIQLMGPGLSTACQLEAFRAQLGSRGSASFWMSATLQSDWLKTVDFQRPSALPGLTLDEADLGMPEVSGWEVARERHVRGACPQH
;
A
#
# COMPACT_ATOMS: atom_id res chain seq x y z
N MET A 1 26.66 -12.19 -10.82
CA MET A 1 25.69 -12.42 -9.72
C MET A 1 24.28 -12.44 -10.30
N THR A 2 23.51 -13.43 -9.97
CA THR A 2 22.10 -13.50 -10.42
C THR A 2 21.31 -12.35 -9.78
N PRO A 3 20.56 -11.55 -10.53
CA PRO A 3 19.76 -10.48 -9.95
C PRO A 3 18.66 -11.05 -9.04
N LEU A 4 18.39 -10.38 -7.93
CA LEU A 4 17.36 -10.76 -6.97
C LEU A 4 15.99 -10.83 -7.64
N SER A 5 15.17 -11.81 -7.30
CA SER A 5 13.78 -11.91 -7.73
C SER A 5 12.84 -11.42 -6.65
N PHE A 6 11.61 -11.04 -7.03
CA PHE A 6 10.62 -10.58 -6.05
C PHE A 6 10.26 -11.63 -4.99
N PRO A 7 10.14 -12.94 -5.29
CA PRO A 7 9.95 -13.96 -4.26
C PRO A 7 11.09 -14.02 -3.23
N GLU A 8 12.36 -13.92 -3.67
CA GLU A 8 13.51 -13.87 -2.75
C GLU A 8 13.47 -12.60 -1.90
N PHE A 9 13.15 -11.44 -2.49
CA PHE A 9 12.96 -10.19 -1.77
C PHE A 9 11.81 -10.29 -0.74
N PHE A 10 10.68 -10.87 -1.14
CA PHE A 10 9.52 -11.10 -0.27
C PHE A 10 9.87 -12.01 0.90
N GLN A 11 10.55 -13.12 0.64
CA GLN A 11 11.01 -14.07 1.67
C GLN A 11 11.96 -13.38 2.65
N THR A 12 12.92 -12.60 2.15
CA THR A 12 13.84 -11.83 2.99
C THR A 12 13.08 -10.87 3.91
N ALA A 13 12.12 -10.13 3.38
CA ALA A 13 11.35 -9.16 4.15
C ALA A 13 10.42 -9.82 5.17
N THR A 14 9.63 -10.81 4.76
CA THR A 14 8.54 -11.37 5.57
C THR A 14 8.89 -12.62 6.33
N GLN A 15 10.02 -13.27 6.00
CA GLN A 15 10.41 -14.60 6.45
C GLN A 15 9.39 -15.71 6.12
N LYS A 16 8.45 -15.43 5.20
CA LYS A 16 7.51 -16.40 4.66
C LYS A 16 8.08 -17.07 3.40
N PRO A 17 7.73 -18.34 3.14
CA PRO A 17 8.40 -19.13 2.10
C PRO A 17 8.18 -18.60 0.68
N SER A 18 7.02 -18.06 0.38
CA SER A 18 6.69 -17.56 -0.98
C SER A 18 5.57 -16.51 -0.94
N PRO A 19 5.58 -15.55 -1.86
CA PRO A 19 4.43 -14.67 -2.08
C PRO A 19 3.32 -15.43 -2.82
N TYR A 20 2.10 -14.92 -2.68
CA TYR A 20 0.99 -15.34 -3.55
C TYR A 20 1.18 -14.83 -4.98
N PRO A 21 0.65 -15.53 -6.01
CA PRO A 21 0.75 -15.08 -7.40
C PRO A 21 0.25 -13.66 -7.62
N TYR A 22 -0.85 -13.24 -6.99
CA TYR A 22 -1.37 -11.87 -7.10
C TYR A 22 -0.38 -10.82 -6.55
N GLN A 23 0.40 -11.15 -5.52
CA GLN A 23 1.44 -10.25 -4.98
C GLN A 23 2.58 -10.07 -5.99
N CYS A 24 2.94 -11.14 -6.69
CA CYS A 24 3.90 -11.05 -7.80
C CYS A 24 3.37 -10.19 -8.94
N ARG A 25 2.07 -10.34 -9.31
CA ARG A 25 1.45 -9.50 -10.34
C ARG A 25 1.44 -8.03 -9.95
N LEU A 26 1.20 -7.71 -8.68
CA LEU A 26 1.23 -6.33 -8.19
C LEU A 26 2.65 -5.72 -8.26
N ALA A 27 3.66 -6.49 -7.89
CA ALA A 27 5.05 -6.02 -7.83
C ALA A 27 5.76 -5.99 -9.19
N CYS A 28 5.51 -7.00 -10.04
CA CYS A 28 6.27 -7.24 -11.27
C CYS A 28 5.44 -7.06 -12.55
N GLY A 29 4.13 -6.79 -12.42
CA GLY A 29 3.20 -6.59 -13.52
C GLY A 29 2.33 -7.81 -13.82
N PRO A 30 1.28 -7.63 -14.64
CA PRO A 30 0.24 -8.65 -14.88
C PRO A 30 0.76 -9.94 -15.53
N GLY A 31 1.93 -9.91 -16.15
CA GLY A 31 2.59 -11.09 -16.73
C GLY A 31 3.51 -11.84 -15.77
N ALA A 32 3.58 -11.44 -14.49
CA ALA A 32 4.44 -12.10 -13.50
C ALA A 32 3.88 -13.48 -13.14
N ARG A 33 4.75 -14.51 -13.19
CA ARG A 33 4.40 -15.91 -12.92
C ARG A 33 5.48 -16.58 -12.09
N LEU A 34 5.08 -17.34 -11.07
CA LEU A 34 6.01 -18.05 -10.18
C LEU A 34 6.81 -19.14 -10.91
N ASP A 35 6.27 -19.72 -11.98
CA ASP A 35 6.94 -20.71 -12.83
C ASP A 35 7.90 -20.08 -13.87
N GLN A 36 7.96 -18.74 -13.96
CA GLN A 36 8.78 -18.00 -14.91
C GLN A 36 9.68 -16.95 -14.20
N PRO A 37 10.85 -17.36 -13.67
CA PRO A 37 11.70 -16.51 -12.84
C PRO A 37 12.09 -15.16 -13.45
N ASP A 38 12.26 -15.08 -14.77
CA ASP A 38 12.62 -13.84 -15.45
C ASP A 38 11.52 -12.77 -15.39
N THR A 39 10.26 -13.17 -15.25
CA THR A 39 9.14 -12.25 -15.08
C THR A 39 9.10 -11.63 -13.68
N LEU A 40 9.77 -12.25 -12.72
CA LEU A 40 9.79 -11.89 -11.30
C LEU A 40 11.00 -10.98 -10.92
N ARG A 41 11.85 -10.65 -11.89
CA ARG A 41 13.00 -9.75 -11.71
C ARG A 41 12.76 -8.35 -12.24
N ARG A 42 11.57 -8.11 -12.77
CA ARG A 42 11.19 -6.83 -13.39
C ARG A 42 10.30 -6.05 -12.43
N GLY A 43 10.32 -4.73 -12.58
CA GLY A 43 9.34 -3.86 -11.97
C GLY A 43 8.16 -3.60 -12.90
N THR A 44 7.18 -2.92 -12.38
CA THR A 44 6.01 -2.47 -13.13
C THR A 44 5.80 -0.96 -12.97
N GLU A 45 4.80 -0.42 -13.62
CA GLU A 45 4.39 0.97 -13.46
C GLU A 45 3.33 1.07 -12.36
N CYS A 46 3.44 2.09 -11.49
CA CYS A 46 2.43 2.38 -10.50
C CYS A 46 1.25 3.10 -11.15
N ARG A 47 0.06 2.53 -11.06
CA ARG A 47 -1.19 3.11 -11.57
C ARG A 47 -2.29 2.91 -10.56
N SER A 48 -3.19 3.89 -10.46
CA SER A 48 -4.38 3.76 -9.61
C SER A 48 -5.18 2.51 -9.99
N GLN A 49 -5.58 1.72 -8.97
CA GLN A 49 -6.25 0.43 -9.19
C GLN A 49 -7.12 0.01 -8.01
N LEU A 50 -8.01 -0.93 -8.30
CA LEU A 50 -8.86 -1.59 -7.32
C LEU A 50 -8.21 -2.92 -6.91
N ILE A 51 -8.08 -3.17 -5.61
CA ILE A 51 -7.52 -4.43 -5.08
C ILE A 51 -8.62 -5.16 -4.31
N HIS A 52 -9.17 -6.17 -4.95
CA HIS A 52 -10.25 -6.97 -4.39
C HIS A 52 -9.70 -8.34 -3.97
N ILE A 53 -9.13 -8.39 -2.79
CA ILE A 53 -8.51 -9.60 -2.21
C ILE A 53 -9.12 -9.85 -0.83
N PRO A 54 -9.49 -11.10 -0.50
CA PRO A 54 -9.98 -11.45 0.82
C PRO A 54 -9.05 -11.05 1.97
N THR A 55 -9.62 -10.88 3.17
CA THR A 55 -8.82 -10.65 4.38
C THR A 55 -7.98 -11.89 4.71
N GLY A 56 -6.82 -11.68 5.31
CA GLY A 56 -5.91 -12.78 5.69
C GLY A 56 -4.94 -13.24 4.60
N LEU A 57 -5.11 -12.82 3.35
CA LEU A 57 -4.22 -13.20 2.24
C LEU A 57 -3.06 -12.20 2.01
N GLY A 58 -2.72 -11.37 3.00
CA GLY A 58 -1.51 -10.55 2.96
C GLY A 58 -1.58 -9.33 2.04
N LYS A 59 -2.73 -8.65 1.94
CA LYS A 59 -2.91 -7.39 1.17
C LYS A 59 -1.87 -6.33 1.53
N THR A 60 -1.66 -6.10 2.84
CA THR A 60 -0.70 -5.11 3.33
C THR A 60 0.72 -5.42 2.85
N ALA A 61 1.15 -6.69 2.99
CA ALA A 61 2.46 -7.12 2.49
C ALA A 61 2.57 -6.96 0.97
N ALA A 62 1.50 -7.29 0.22
CA ALA A 62 1.48 -7.13 -1.24
C ALA A 62 1.83 -5.70 -1.65
N VAL A 63 1.15 -4.71 -1.07
CA VAL A 63 1.29 -3.30 -1.45
C VAL A 63 2.60 -2.70 -0.97
N VAL A 64 2.94 -2.91 0.30
CA VAL A 64 4.17 -2.34 0.89
C VAL A 64 5.41 -2.92 0.23
N LEU A 65 5.44 -4.25 0.03
CA LEU A 65 6.59 -4.89 -0.60
C LEU A 65 6.67 -4.63 -2.10
N ALA A 66 5.54 -4.45 -2.81
CA ALA A 66 5.56 -3.98 -4.20
C ALA A 66 6.14 -2.57 -4.31
N TRP A 67 5.82 -1.68 -3.36
CA TRP A 67 6.40 -0.33 -3.30
C TRP A 67 7.90 -0.38 -2.98
N LEU A 68 8.32 -1.12 -1.95
CA LEU A 68 9.73 -1.30 -1.59
C LEU A 68 10.53 -1.93 -2.73
N TRP A 69 9.97 -2.97 -3.39
CA TRP A 69 10.59 -3.60 -4.56
C TRP A 69 10.84 -2.61 -5.69
N ASN A 70 9.78 -1.92 -6.11
CA ASN A 70 9.90 -1.03 -7.27
C ASN A 70 10.62 0.27 -6.95
N ARG A 71 10.21 0.96 -5.86
CA ARG A 71 10.76 2.29 -5.57
C ARG A 71 12.16 2.24 -4.98
N ILE A 72 12.41 1.31 -4.05
CA ILE A 72 13.65 1.27 -3.28
C ILE A 72 14.68 0.34 -3.94
N HIS A 73 14.32 -0.94 -4.16
CA HIS A 73 15.28 -1.90 -4.72
C HIS A 73 15.57 -1.64 -6.20
N LEU A 74 14.54 -1.51 -7.05
CA LEU A 74 14.70 -1.26 -8.48
C LEU A 74 14.89 0.22 -8.83
N GLN A 75 14.77 1.13 -7.86
CA GLN A 75 14.87 2.59 -8.05
C GLN A 75 13.98 3.11 -9.19
N ASN A 76 12.82 2.50 -9.39
CA ASN A 76 11.91 2.81 -10.49
C ASN A 76 11.22 4.18 -10.26
N PRO A 77 11.50 5.21 -11.09
CA PRO A 77 10.94 6.55 -10.91
C PRO A 77 9.43 6.62 -11.24
N ARG A 78 8.84 5.56 -11.83
CA ARG A 78 7.40 5.47 -12.10
C ARG A 78 6.60 5.05 -10.87
N TRP A 79 7.27 4.75 -9.74
CA TRP A 79 6.63 4.54 -8.45
C TRP A 79 6.83 5.77 -7.58
N PRO A 80 5.79 6.25 -6.92
CA PRO A 80 5.85 7.42 -6.07
C PRO A 80 6.87 7.27 -4.94
N ARG A 81 7.45 8.40 -4.55
CA ARG A 81 8.45 8.45 -3.48
C ARG A 81 7.85 8.20 -2.10
N ARG A 82 6.61 8.62 -1.91
CA ARG A 82 5.89 8.47 -0.63
C ARG A 82 4.81 7.42 -0.74
N LEU A 83 4.81 6.49 0.22
CA LEU A 83 3.72 5.56 0.47
C LEU A 83 2.85 6.10 1.60
N VAL A 84 1.59 6.38 1.33
CA VAL A 84 0.61 6.91 2.30
C VAL A 84 -0.43 5.82 2.56
N TYR A 85 -0.30 5.14 3.70
CA TYR A 85 -1.18 4.04 4.08
C TYR A 85 -2.30 4.54 5.00
N CYS A 86 -3.50 4.64 4.46
CA CYS A 86 -4.68 5.19 5.10
C CYS A 86 -5.61 4.09 5.60
N LEU A 87 -5.88 4.10 6.88
CA LEU A 87 -6.66 3.08 7.59
C LEU A 87 -7.86 3.70 8.31
N PRO A 88 -8.99 2.98 8.43
CA PRO A 88 -10.18 3.49 9.10
C PRO A 88 -10.06 3.52 10.63
N MET A 89 -9.21 2.68 11.23
CA MET A 89 -9.14 2.48 12.68
C MET A 89 -7.69 2.46 13.20
N ARG A 90 -7.50 2.92 14.45
CA ARG A 90 -6.19 2.99 15.11
C ARG A 90 -5.51 1.63 15.30
N THR A 91 -6.26 0.62 15.70
CA THR A 91 -5.71 -0.73 15.92
C THR A 91 -5.07 -1.31 14.66
N LEU A 92 -5.64 -1.02 13.48
CA LEU A 92 -5.05 -1.42 12.20
C LEU A 92 -3.77 -0.63 11.88
N VAL A 93 -3.70 0.66 12.30
CA VAL A 93 -2.49 1.48 12.13
C VAL A 93 -1.31 0.88 12.90
N GLU A 94 -1.52 0.51 14.16
CA GLU A 94 -0.48 -0.10 15.01
C GLU A 94 0.02 -1.43 14.42
N GLN A 95 -0.89 -2.33 14.06
CA GLN A 95 -0.54 -3.61 13.44
C GLN A 95 0.23 -3.44 12.12
N THR A 96 -0.18 -2.46 11.31
CA THR A 96 0.48 -2.17 10.03
C THR A 96 1.86 -1.57 10.26
N ARG A 97 2.01 -0.68 11.24
CA ARG A 97 3.31 -0.11 11.65
C ARG A 97 4.28 -1.23 12.02
N ASP A 98 3.89 -2.08 12.97
CA ASP A 98 4.76 -3.14 13.50
C ASP A 98 5.22 -4.09 12.39
N ALA A 99 4.31 -4.44 11.47
CA ALA A 99 4.65 -5.27 10.32
C ALA A 99 5.66 -4.59 9.38
N ILE A 100 5.46 -3.29 9.08
CA ILE A 100 6.36 -2.55 8.17
C ILE A 100 7.73 -2.35 8.82
N GLU A 101 7.80 -2.02 10.10
CA GLU A 101 9.06 -1.91 10.83
C GLU A 101 9.84 -3.22 10.77
N GLN A 102 9.19 -4.34 11.01
CA GLN A 102 9.81 -5.66 10.91
C GLN A 102 10.35 -5.95 9.50
N TRP A 103 9.57 -5.63 8.44
CA TRP A 103 10.01 -5.87 7.06
C TRP A 103 11.20 -4.99 6.66
N LEU A 104 11.20 -3.73 7.07
CA LEU A 104 12.33 -2.82 6.83
C LEU A 104 13.58 -3.31 7.53
N ASP A 105 13.46 -3.74 8.77
CA ASP A 105 14.56 -4.25 9.60
C ASP A 105 15.16 -5.53 8.99
N ASN A 106 14.29 -6.47 8.59
CA ASN A 106 14.71 -7.69 7.92
C ASN A 106 15.47 -7.43 6.61
N LEU A 107 15.00 -6.47 5.79
CA LEU A 107 15.65 -6.10 4.53
C LEU A 107 16.98 -5.38 4.74
N TYR A 108 17.06 -4.52 5.74
CA TYR A 108 18.27 -3.74 6.05
C TYR A 108 19.40 -4.61 6.59
N HIS A 109 19.08 -5.57 7.47
CA HIS A 109 20.06 -6.47 8.08
C HIS A 109 20.34 -7.73 7.25
N ALA A 110 19.66 -7.90 6.11
CA ALA A 110 19.88 -9.06 5.25
C ALA A 110 21.27 -9.00 4.58
N ASP A 111 22.02 -10.09 4.69
CA ASP A 111 23.29 -10.26 3.95
C ASP A 111 23.00 -10.67 2.49
N VAL A 112 22.34 -9.79 1.74
CA VAL A 112 21.97 -9.98 0.33
C VAL A 112 22.68 -8.92 -0.51
N PRO A 113 23.73 -9.29 -1.28
CA PRO A 113 24.49 -8.33 -2.06
C PRO A 113 23.67 -7.48 -3.02
N ALA A 114 22.57 -8.01 -3.55
CA ALA A 114 21.67 -7.27 -4.44
C ALA A 114 20.94 -6.11 -3.73
N LEU A 115 20.85 -6.09 -2.40
CA LEU A 115 20.23 -5.01 -1.62
C LEU A 115 21.22 -3.91 -1.27
N GLN A 116 22.52 -4.12 -1.46
CA GLN A 116 23.56 -3.12 -1.12
C GLN A 116 23.39 -1.81 -1.88
N ALA A 117 22.94 -1.86 -3.14
CA ALA A 117 22.66 -0.67 -3.94
C ALA A 117 21.51 0.19 -3.35
N ALA A 118 20.58 -0.42 -2.63
CA ALA A 118 19.46 0.24 -1.94
C ALA A 118 19.73 0.52 -0.46
N GLY A 119 20.95 0.22 0.02
CA GLY A 119 21.31 0.27 1.44
C GLY A 119 21.09 1.64 2.08
N ALA A 120 21.44 2.72 1.39
CA ALA A 120 21.27 4.08 1.90
C ALA A 120 19.79 4.48 2.05
N GLU A 121 18.92 4.09 1.11
CA GLU A 121 17.48 4.32 1.17
C GLU A 121 16.84 3.42 2.24
N LEU A 122 17.27 2.17 2.37
CA LEU A 122 16.79 1.27 3.42
C LEU A 122 17.19 1.77 4.81
N GLU A 123 18.46 2.20 5.00
CA GLU A 123 18.91 2.81 6.25
C GLU A 123 18.09 4.06 6.60
N TRP A 124 17.83 4.91 5.60
CA TRP A 124 16.96 6.06 5.79
C TRP A 124 15.55 5.66 6.25
N LEU A 125 14.94 4.68 5.59
CA LEU A 125 13.60 4.21 5.92
C LEU A 125 13.54 3.58 7.32
N VAL A 126 14.50 2.75 7.71
CA VAL A 126 14.54 2.15 9.06
C VAL A 126 14.59 3.24 10.14
N ARG A 127 15.32 4.32 9.92
CA ARG A 127 15.45 5.41 10.90
C ARG A 127 14.25 6.37 10.93
N HIS A 128 13.61 6.62 9.79
CA HIS A 128 12.63 7.71 9.63
C HIS A 128 11.22 7.23 9.22
N SER A 129 11.00 5.94 9.09
CA SER A 129 9.73 5.36 8.68
C SER A 129 9.42 4.09 9.49
N PRO A 130 8.15 3.71 9.62
CA PRO A 130 6.99 4.48 9.21
C PRO A 130 6.71 5.67 10.15
N VAL A 131 6.24 6.78 9.58
CA VAL A 131 5.72 7.92 10.34
C VAL A 131 4.25 7.66 10.65
N VAL A 132 3.90 7.61 11.92
CA VAL A 132 2.52 7.35 12.37
C VAL A 132 1.77 8.65 12.59
N LEU A 133 0.60 8.79 11.97
CA LEU A 133 -0.28 9.93 12.06
C LEU A 133 -1.64 9.51 12.64
N MET A 134 -1.73 9.51 13.96
CA MET A 134 -2.96 9.23 14.73
C MET A 134 -3.27 10.37 15.68
N GLY A 135 -4.56 10.62 15.97
CA GLY A 135 -4.95 11.61 16.96
C GLY A 135 -4.61 11.12 18.39
N GLY A 136 -4.05 12.00 19.23
CA GLY A 136 -3.80 11.72 20.65
C GLY A 136 -2.48 11.03 20.98
N GLU A 137 -1.66 10.69 20.01
CA GLU A 137 -0.26 10.37 20.23
C GLU A 137 0.62 11.57 19.89
N ASP A 138 1.51 11.92 20.81
CA ASP A 138 2.71 12.66 20.44
C ASP A 138 3.53 11.71 19.56
N SER A 139 3.40 11.90 18.26
CA SER A 139 4.20 11.14 17.29
C SER A 139 5.66 11.22 17.74
N ASP A 140 6.33 10.06 17.80
CA ASP A 140 7.75 9.93 18.11
C ASP A 140 8.54 11.10 17.51
N SER A 141 9.19 11.86 18.37
CA SER A 141 9.86 13.12 17.98
C SER A 141 10.87 12.89 16.86
N ASP A 142 11.46 11.71 16.79
CA ASP A 142 12.57 11.37 15.90
C ASP A 142 12.14 11.03 14.47
N LYS A 143 10.86 10.67 14.25
CA LYS A 143 10.34 10.33 12.92
C LYS A 143 9.53 11.49 12.26
N LYS A 144 9.52 12.69 12.85
CA LYS A 144 8.67 13.82 12.42
C LYS A 144 9.14 14.60 11.20
N ASP A 145 10.35 14.38 10.74
CA ASP A 145 11.02 15.26 9.76
C ASP A 145 10.80 14.85 8.29
N TRP A 146 9.83 13.97 8.02
CA TRP A 146 9.53 13.51 6.67
C TRP A 146 9.18 14.65 5.69
N ASP A 147 8.63 15.73 6.19
CA ASP A 147 8.26 16.91 5.41
C ASP A 147 9.41 17.92 5.22
N ILE A 148 10.48 17.78 6.03
CA ILE A 148 11.70 18.59 5.89
C ILE A 148 12.62 18.02 4.79
N TYR A 149 12.53 16.70 4.53
CA TYR A 149 13.31 16.01 3.50
C TYR A 149 12.41 15.47 2.39
N PRO A 150 11.78 16.36 1.59
CA PRO A 150 10.79 15.97 0.57
C PRO A 150 11.37 15.12 -0.55
N GLU A 151 12.69 15.13 -0.73
CA GLU A 151 13.42 14.33 -1.70
C GLU A 151 13.68 12.88 -1.25
N LYS A 152 13.47 12.57 0.02
CA LYS A 152 13.68 11.24 0.57
C LYS A 152 12.43 10.35 0.47
N PRO A 153 12.60 9.03 0.31
CA PRO A 153 11.46 8.11 0.40
C PRO A 153 10.89 8.09 1.81
N CYS A 154 9.57 7.93 1.91
CA CYS A 154 8.87 7.95 3.18
C CYS A 154 7.65 7.03 3.17
N ILE A 155 7.38 6.37 4.29
CA ILE A 155 6.15 5.63 4.54
C ILE A 155 5.38 6.35 5.64
N LEU A 156 4.19 6.82 5.31
CA LEU A 156 3.25 7.45 6.22
C LEU A 156 2.10 6.48 6.48
N ILE A 157 1.79 6.22 7.74
CA ILE A 157 0.65 5.39 8.14
C ILE A 157 -0.25 6.23 9.04
N GLY A 158 -1.54 6.19 8.83
CA GLY A 158 -2.41 6.93 9.73
C GLY A 158 -3.88 6.65 9.53
N THR A 159 -4.67 7.22 10.44
CA THR A 159 -6.12 7.20 10.32
C THR A 159 -6.58 8.14 9.20
N GLN A 160 -7.72 7.80 8.60
CA GLN A 160 -8.31 8.59 7.53
C GLN A 160 -8.46 10.07 7.89
N ASP A 161 -8.90 10.39 9.11
CA ASP A 161 -9.11 11.76 9.55
C ASP A 161 -7.81 12.56 9.54
N MET A 162 -6.73 11.96 10.02
CA MET A 162 -5.42 12.60 10.11
C MET A 162 -4.77 12.79 8.74
N LEU A 163 -4.85 11.80 7.87
CA LEU A 163 -4.24 11.86 6.56
C LEU A 163 -5.06 12.71 5.57
N LEU A 164 -6.38 12.50 5.51
CA LEU A 164 -7.24 13.23 4.57
C LEU A 164 -7.33 14.71 4.95
N SER A 165 -7.39 15.06 6.25
CA SER A 165 -7.39 16.47 6.68
C SER A 165 -6.13 17.21 6.22
N ARG A 166 -4.96 16.57 6.30
CA ARG A 166 -3.71 17.15 5.80
C ARG A 166 -3.71 17.29 4.28
N ALA A 167 -4.22 16.29 3.56
CA ALA A 167 -4.37 16.35 2.11
C ALA A 167 -5.40 17.39 1.63
N LEU A 168 -6.27 17.86 2.52
CA LEU A 168 -7.22 18.96 2.32
C LEU A 168 -6.70 20.33 2.81
N ASN A 169 -5.43 20.47 3.12
CA ASN A 169 -4.85 21.69 3.69
C ASN A 169 -5.49 22.08 5.05
N ARG A 170 -5.78 21.09 5.92
CA ARG A 170 -6.48 21.23 7.20
C ARG A 170 -5.90 20.33 8.30
N GLY A 171 -4.60 20.28 8.47
CA GLY A 171 -3.94 19.37 9.40
C GLY A 171 -4.39 19.50 10.86
N TYR A 172 -4.97 18.45 11.44
CA TYR A 172 -5.24 18.36 12.87
C TYR A 172 -3.94 18.29 13.68
N GLY A 173 -3.91 19.00 14.83
CA GLY A 173 -2.82 18.90 15.80
C GLY A 173 -1.46 19.42 15.28
N MET A 174 -1.45 20.27 14.26
CA MET A 174 -0.22 20.80 13.68
C MET A 174 -0.30 22.30 13.41
N SER A 175 0.86 22.95 13.32
CA SER A 175 0.98 24.36 12.98
C SER A 175 0.38 24.67 11.60
N ARG A 176 -0.39 25.75 11.50
CA ARG A 176 -0.99 26.22 10.24
C ARG A 176 0.05 26.55 9.17
N TYR A 177 1.26 26.91 9.57
CA TYR A 177 2.35 27.20 8.64
C TYR A 177 2.84 25.94 7.88
N ARG A 178 2.62 24.75 8.43
CA ARG A 178 2.97 23.47 7.78
C ARG A 178 1.85 22.90 6.89
N TRP A 179 0.63 23.44 6.97
CA TRP A 179 -0.50 22.93 6.18
C TRP A 179 -0.25 22.91 4.68
N PRO A 180 0.21 24.02 4.03
CA PRO A 180 0.47 24.01 2.59
C PRO A 180 1.56 23.00 2.20
N MET A 181 2.54 22.79 3.05
CA MET A 181 3.62 21.85 2.84
C MET A 181 3.12 20.40 2.83
N HIS A 182 2.35 20.02 3.86
CA HIS A 182 1.72 18.70 3.91
C HIS A 182 0.72 18.49 2.77
N PHE A 183 -0.08 19.50 2.44
CA PHE A 183 -0.97 19.47 1.29
C PHE A 183 -0.20 19.17 0.00
N ALA A 184 0.88 19.88 -0.26
CA ALA A 184 1.68 19.69 -1.46
C ALA A 184 2.31 18.28 -1.51
N LEU A 185 2.91 17.84 -0.39
CA LEU A 185 3.60 16.55 -0.32
C LEU A 185 2.64 15.36 -0.41
N LEU A 186 1.43 15.45 0.16
CA LEU A 186 0.42 14.39 0.14
C LEU A 186 -0.38 14.32 -1.18
N ASN A 187 -0.32 15.37 -2.01
CA ASN A 187 -0.99 15.37 -3.29
C ASN A 187 -0.04 15.21 -4.49
N ASN A 188 1.29 15.16 -4.27
CA ASN A 188 2.26 14.93 -5.32
C ASN A 188 3.24 13.81 -4.94
N ASP A 189 3.61 13.00 -5.90
CA ASP A 189 4.59 11.91 -5.76
C ASP A 189 4.24 10.97 -4.58
N CYS A 190 2.96 10.58 -4.52
CA CYS A 190 2.38 9.75 -3.47
C CYS A 190 1.63 8.55 -4.03
N LEU A 191 1.87 7.37 -3.46
CA LEU A 191 0.97 6.23 -3.55
C LEU A 191 0.05 6.24 -2.33
N TRP A 192 -1.22 6.56 -2.54
CA TRP A 192 -2.26 6.41 -1.54
C TRP A 192 -2.76 4.99 -1.51
N VAL A 193 -2.71 4.37 -0.35
CA VAL A 193 -3.29 3.06 -0.08
C VAL A 193 -4.45 3.26 0.87
N LEU A 194 -5.64 3.01 0.39
CA LEU A 194 -6.89 3.14 1.15
C LEU A 194 -7.37 1.72 1.47
N ASP A 195 -7.08 1.27 2.68
CA ASP A 195 -7.38 -0.11 3.09
C ASP A 195 -8.70 -0.19 3.86
N GLU A 196 -9.37 -1.34 3.73
CA GLU A 196 -10.68 -1.62 4.32
C GLU A 196 -11.70 -0.49 4.01
N ILE A 197 -11.77 -0.09 2.72
CA ILE A 197 -12.58 1.07 2.27
C ILE A 197 -14.05 1.00 2.65
N GLN A 198 -14.61 -0.21 2.87
CA GLN A 198 -15.98 -0.39 3.35
C GLN A 198 -16.22 0.17 4.75
N LEU A 199 -15.16 0.43 5.52
CA LEU A 199 -15.23 0.99 6.86
C LEU A 199 -14.95 2.50 6.90
N MET A 200 -14.60 3.12 5.76
CA MET A 200 -14.19 4.53 5.73
C MET A 200 -15.34 5.53 5.77
N GLY A 201 -16.57 5.09 5.51
CA GLY A 201 -17.72 6.01 5.53
C GLY A 201 -17.51 7.28 4.66
N PRO A 202 -17.75 8.49 5.20
CA PRO A 202 -17.56 9.75 4.45
C PRO A 202 -16.11 10.00 3.98
N GLY A 203 -15.12 9.40 4.65
CA GLY A 203 -13.71 9.49 4.26
C GLY A 203 -13.45 8.90 2.88
N LEU A 204 -14.21 7.87 2.49
CA LEU A 204 -14.08 7.28 1.16
C LEU A 204 -14.44 8.28 0.05
N SER A 205 -15.57 8.98 0.18
CA SER A 205 -15.97 10.02 -0.79
C SER A 205 -14.94 11.15 -0.86
N THR A 206 -14.39 11.56 0.28
CA THR A 206 -13.31 12.55 0.34
C THR A 206 -12.06 12.07 -0.40
N ALA A 207 -11.66 10.82 -0.21
CA ALA A 207 -10.51 10.24 -0.90
C ALA A 207 -10.70 10.17 -2.42
N CYS A 208 -11.90 9.80 -2.88
CA CYS A 208 -12.27 9.78 -4.30
C CYS A 208 -12.24 11.18 -4.92
N GLN A 209 -12.75 12.20 -4.21
CA GLN A 209 -12.67 13.59 -4.67
C GLN A 209 -11.22 14.08 -4.76
N LEU A 210 -10.37 13.74 -3.80
CA LEU A 210 -8.95 14.07 -3.85
C LEU A 210 -8.25 13.41 -5.05
N GLU A 211 -8.61 12.16 -5.40
CA GLU A 211 -8.08 11.50 -6.60
C GLU A 211 -8.51 12.24 -7.87
N ALA A 212 -9.78 12.62 -7.98
CA ALA A 212 -10.27 13.42 -9.10
C ALA A 212 -9.54 14.75 -9.22
N PHE A 213 -9.33 15.44 -8.09
CA PHE A 213 -8.58 16.71 -8.08
C PHE A 213 -7.13 16.54 -8.49
N ARG A 214 -6.45 15.48 -8.02
CA ARG A 214 -5.07 15.18 -8.46
C ARG A 214 -4.99 14.99 -9.98
N ALA A 215 -5.94 14.25 -10.56
CA ALA A 215 -6.01 14.06 -12.00
C ALA A 215 -6.29 15.37 -12.73
N GLN A 216 -7.24 16.18 -12.24
CA GLN A 216 -7.65 17.45 -12.86
C GLN A 216 -6.58 18.54 -12.75
N LEU A 217 -5.90 18.62 -11.59
CA LEU A 217 -4.85 19.63 -11.35
C LEU A 217 -3.47 19.21 -11.89
N GLY A 218 -3.37 18.02 -12.48
CA GLY A 218 -2.13 17.54 -13.07
C GLY A 218 -1.06 17.20 -12.02
N SER A 219 -1.46 16.71 -10.85
CA SER A 219 -0.52 16.25 -9.82
C SER A 219 0.37 15.15 -10.38
N ARG A 220 1.69 15.31 -10.23
CA ARG A 220 2.65 14.39 -10.82
C ARG A 220 2.95 13.22 -9.91
N GLY A 221 3.03 12.02 -10.51
CA GLY A 221 3.51 10.81 -9.82
C GLY A 221 2.60 10.31 -8.70
N SER A 222 1.31 10.67 -8.68
CA SER A 222 0.37 10.19 -7.68
C SER A 222 -0.50 9.06 -8.22
N ALA A 223 -0.75 8.05 -7.37
CA ALA A 223 -1.66 6.94 -7.66
C ALA A 223 -2.43 6.55 -6.39
N SER A 224 -3.55 5.88 -6.53
CA SER A 224 -4.36 5.39 -5.41
C SER A 224 -4.73 3.93 -5.58
N PHE A 225 -4.49 3.13 -4.54
CA PHE A 225 -4.94 1.74 -4.41
C PHE A 225 -6.11 1.69 -3.45
N TRP A 226 -7.28 1.28 -3.93
CA TRP A 226 -8.45 1.04 -3.08
C TRP A 226 -8.57 -0.44 -2.79
N MET A 227 -8.51 -0.80 -1.51
CA MET A 227 -8.45 -2.19 -1.06
C MET A 227 -9.65 -2.57 -0.22
N SER A 228 -10.26 -3.70 -0.54
CA SER A 228 -11.36 -4.29 0.21
C SER A 228 -11.51 -5.78 -0.11
N ALA A 229 -12.02 -6.53 0.86
CA ALA A 229 -12.45 -7.92 0.63
C ALA A 229 -13.81 -8.02 -0.10
N THR A 230 -14.60 -6.93 -0.08
CA THR A 230 -15.98 -6.89 -0.62
C THR A 230 -16.19 -5.68 -1.53
N LEU A 231 -15.18 -5.33 -2.30
CA LEU A 231 -15.13 -4.10 -3.08
C LEU A 231 -16.23 -4.05 -4.15
N GLN A 232 -16.99 -2.95 -4.14
CA GLN A 232 -17.93 -2.58 -5.21
C GLN A 232 -17.47 -1.23 -5.79
N SER A 233 -17.23 -1.18 -7.09
CA SER A 233 -16.73 0.02 -7.77
C SER A 233 -17.65 1.24 -7.59
N ASP A 234 -18.95 1.02 -7.47
CA ASP A 234 -19.93 2.09 -7.31
C ASP A 234 -19.76 2.88 -6.00
N TRP A 235 -19.14 2.30 -4.97
CA TRP A 235 -18.85 3.00 -3.72
C TRP A 235 -17.87 4.16 -3.92
N LEU A 236 -17.03 4.09 -4.95
CA LEU A 236 -16.05 5.11 -5.27
C LEU A 236 -16.62 6.24 -6.13
N LYS A 237 -17.86 6.11 -6.59
CA LYS A 237 -18.45 7.10 -7.50
C LYS A 237 -18.84 8.37 -6.73
N THR A 238 -18.30 9.49 -7.20
CA THR A 238 -18.62 10.83 -6.67
C THR A 238 -18.91 11.79 -7.82
N VAL A 239 -19.18 13.07 -7.51
CA VAL A 239 -19.48 14.10 -8.52
C VAL A 239 -18.35 14.21 -9.56
N ASP A 240 -17.10 14.23 -9.11
CA ASP A 240 -15.94 14.41 -9.98
C ASP A 240 -15.24 13.09 -10.34
N PHE A 241 -15.45 12.02 -9.56
CA PHE A 241 -14.93 10.69 -9.81
C PHE A 241 -16.01 9.78 -10.39
N GLN A 242 -16.32 9.95 -11.68
CA GLN A 242 -17.48 9.35 -12.32
C GLN A 242 -17.28 7.92 -12.84
N ARG A 243 -16.01 7.52 -13.11
CA ARG A 243 -15.71 6.23 -13.77
C ARG A 243 -14.71 5.38 -12.97
N PRO A 244 -15.00 5.04 -11.72
CA PRO A 244 -14.10 4.14 -10.96
C PRO A 244 -13.99 2.75 -11.59
N SER A 245 -15.02 2.29 -12.30
CA SER A 245 -15.01 1.01 -13.03
C SER A 245 -14.01 0.95 -14.20
N ALA A 246 -13.46 2.09 -14.64
CA ALA A 246 -12.40 2.13 -15.63
C ALA A 246 -11.01 1.85 -15.03
N LEU A 247 -10.89 1.79 -13.72
CA LEU A 247 -9.63 1.44 -13.05
C LEU A 247 -9.34 -0.06 -13.23
N PRO A 248 -8.07 -0.43 -13.43
CA PRO A 248 -7.68 -1.83 -13.44
C PRO A 248 -7.99 -2.48 -12.09
N GLY A 249 -8.47 -3.72 -12.11
CA GLY A 249 -8.76 -4.53 -10.93
C GLY A 249 -7.69 -5.61 -10.71
N LEU A 250 -7.21 -5.74 -9.48
CA LEU A 250 -6.41 -6.86 -9.05
C LEU A 250 -7.28 -7.79 -8.21
N THR A 251 -7.47 -9.01 -8.71
CA THR A 251 -8.25 -10.07 -8.07
C THR A 251 -7.43 -11.35 -8.00
N LEU A 252 -7.90 -12.32 -7.23
CA LEU A 252 -7.36 -13.68 -7.30
C LEU A 252 -7.67 -14.29 -8.66
N ASP A 253 -6.72 -15.01 -9.22
CA ASP A 253 -6.88 -15.83 -10.43
C ASP A 253 -6.73 -17.34 -10.13
N GLU A 254 -6.79 -18.16 -11.16
CA GLU A 254 -6.67 -19.62 -11.02
C GLU A 254 -5.35 -20.06 -10.37
N ALA A 255 -4.27 -19.31 -10.59
CA ALA A 255 -2.97 -19.60 -9.99
C ALA A 255 -2.98 -19.32 -8.47
N ASP A 256 -3.68 -18.27 -8.03
CA ASP A 256 -3.87 -18.00 -6.61
C ASP A 256 -4.76 -19.06 -5.95
N LEU A 257 -5.87 -19.43 -6.60
CA LEU A 257 -6.82 -20.42 -6.10
C LEU A 257 -6.22 -21.84 -5.97
N GLY A 258 -5.19 -22.14 -6.77
CA GLY A 258 -4.42 -23.36 -6.67
C GLY A 258 -3.51 -23.48 -5.45
N MET A 259 -3.32 -22.38 -4.69
CA MET A 259 -2.50 -22.39 -3.46
C MET A 259 -3.29 -23.01 -2.29
N PRO A 260 -2.65 -23.91 -1.48
CA PRO A 260 -3.34 -24.58 -0.37
C PRO A 260 -3.99 -23.63 0.64
N GLU A 261 -3.34 -22.53 0.94
CA GLU A 261 -3.83 -21.54 1.89
C GLU A 261 -5.09 -20.81 1.38
N VAL A 262 -5.18 -20.56 0.08
CA VAL A 262 -6.31 -19.88 -0.56
C VAL A 262 -7.49 -20.85 -0.72
N SER A 263 -7.26 -22.08 -1.12
CA SER A 263 -8.30 -23.11 -1.25
C SER A 263 -8.96 -23.43 0.10
N GLY A 264 -8.20 -23.43 1.19
CA GLY A 264 -8.72 -23.56 2.55
C GLY A 264 -9.66 -22.43 2.95
N TRP A 265 -9.38 -21.20 2.50
CA TRP A 265 -10.23 -20.02 2.77
C TRP A 265 -11.57 -20.08 2.01
N GLU A 266 -11.60 -20.51 0.75
CA GLU A 266 -12.84 -20.69 -0.02
C GLU A 266 -13.75 -21.73 0.62
N VAL A 267 -13.22 -22.86 1.03
CA VAL A 267 -13.97 -23.90 1.74
C VAL A 267 -14.57 -23.39 3.05
N ALA A 268 -13.81 -22.56 3.80
CA ALA A 268 -14.30 -21.94 5.03
C ALA A 268 -15.43 -20.92 4.74
N ARG A 269 -15.30 -20.12 3.67
CA ARG A 269 -16.31 -19.16 3.25
C ARG A 269 -17.61 -19.85 2.80
N GLU A 270 -17.53 -20.91 2.00
CA GLU A 270 -18.70 -21.68 1.58
C GLU A 270 -19.44 -22.31 2.76
N ARG A 271 -18.72 -22.83 3.76
CA ARG A 271 -19.30 -23.35 4.99
C ARG A 271 -20.05 -22.28 5.77
N HIS A 272 -19.46 -21.08 5.86
CA HIS A 272 -20.08 -19.95 6.58
C HIS A 272 -21.35 -19.47 5.88
N VAL A 273 -21.34 -19.39 4.56
CA VAL A 273 -22.52 -18.99 3.74
C VAL A 273 -23.64 -20.05 3.84
N ARG A 274 -23.29 -21.34 3.81
CA ARG A 274 -24.28 -22.44 3.94
C ARG A 274 -24.81 -22.57 5.37
N GLY A 275 -24.03 -22.24 6.39
CA GLY A 275 -24.46 -22.24 7.80
C GLY A 275 -25.31 -21.02 8.21
N ALA A 276 -25.32 -19.96 7.40
CA ALA A 276 -26.09 -18.73 7.65
C ALA A 276 -27.48 -18.71 6.98
N CYS A 277 -27.88 -19.79 6.29
CA CYS A 277 -29.22 -19.92 5.73
C CYS A 277 -30.17 -20.50 6.81
N PRO A 278 -31.06 -19.71 7.44
CA PRO A 278 -32.07 -20.27 8.35
C PRO A 278 -33.01 -21.15 7.50
N GLN A 279 -33.17 -22.39 7.89
CA GLN A 279 -34.25 -23.22 7.42
C GLN A 279 -35.57 -22.61 7.95
N HIS A 280 -36.34 -22.06 7.06
CA HIS A 280 -37.77 -21.82 7.24
C HIS A 280 -38.55 -22.88 6.45
#